data_183e7f7752a4fb9d68cf7bc4a2553cb7
#
_entry.id   183e7f7752a4fb9d68cf7bc4a2553cb7
#
_cell.length_a   1.000
_cell.length_b   1.000
_cell.length_c   1.000
_cell.angle_alpha   90.00
_cell.angle_beta   90.00
_cell.angle_gamma   90.00
#
_symmetry.space_group_name_H-M   'P 1'
#
loop_
_entity.id
_entity.type
_entity.pdbx_description
1 polymer ?
#
loop_
_entity_poly.entity_id
_entity_poly.type
_entity_poly.pdbx_seq_one_letter_code
_entity_poly.pdbx_strand_id
1 'polypeptide(L)'
;CTQSYSSLLNTLNNCANVKVTVQNLVNKFWFRTDDIFTIEDVQKQIGKEDKEKISRTISENAKESNYNYLFKDFSSIGSNLSESINTYTQFDYSYDYNFFTQDLESFTCISFLSDGVKIIKPQKLKMLPYFVKEEFDENIKK
;
A
#
# COMPACT_ATOMS: atom_id res chain seq x y z
N CYS A 1 20.93 -13.82 -1.79
CA CYS A 1 19.47 -13.66 -1.82
C CYS A 1 18.88 -14.23 -0.53
N THR A 2 18.02 -13.49 0.14
CA THR A 2 17.29 -13.97 1.33
C THR A 2 15.80 -13.77 1.09
N GLN A 3 14.96 -14.63 1.70
CA GLN A 3 13.52 -14.54 1.52
C GLN A 3 12.87 -13.55 2.48
N SER A 4 13.44 -13.37 3.68
CA SER A 4 12.88 -12.48 4.71
C SER A 4 13.92 -12.11 5.77
N TYR A 5 13.60 -11.12 6.59
CA TYR A 5 14.38 -10.78 7.78
C TYR A 5 14.43 -11.93 8.78
N SER A 6 13.34 -12.67 8.92
CA SER A 6 13.26 -13.81 9.80
C SER A 6 14.27 -14.90 9.43
N SER A 7 14.49 -15.14 8.13
CA SER A 7 15.51 -16.05 7.63
C SER A 7 16.93 -15.57 7.95
N LEU A 8 17.19 -14.27 7.85
CA LEU A 8 18.48 -13.70 8.25
C LEU A 8 18.71 -13.77 9.75
N LEU A 9 17.68 -13.53 10.56
CA LEU A 9 17.76 -13.66 12.02
C LEU A 9 18.16 -15.07 12.45
N ASN A 10 17.59 -16.08 11.83
CA ASN A 10 17.94 -17.48 12.11
C ASN A 10 19.40 -17.79 11.76
N THR A 11 19.93 -17.17 10.73
CA THR A 11 21.33 -17.39 10.31
C THR A 11 22.33 -16.62 11.16
N LEU A 12 22.04 -15.37 11.50
CA LEU A 12 22.97 -14.47 12.17
C LEU A 12 22.79 -14.43 13.69
N ASN A 13 21.74 -15.07 14.22
CA ASN A 13 21.41 -15.18 15.66
C ASN A 13 21.40 -13.86 16.44
N ASN A 14 21.40 -12.70 15.75
CA ASN A 14 21.44 -11.39 16.38
C ASN A 14 20.76 -10.32 15.50
N CYS A 15 19.74 -9.67 16.09
CA CYS A 15 18.99 -8.60 15.44
C CYS A 15 19.86 -7.42 14.98
N ALA A 16 20.89 -7.07 15.76
CA ALA A 16 21.80 -5.98 15.45
C ALA A 16 22.62 -6.30 14.19
N ASN A 17 23.13 -7.53 14.09
CA ASN A 17 23.91 -7.98 12.93
C ASN A 17 23.07 -8.01 11.65
N VAL A 18 21.79 -8.41 11.75
CA VAL A 18 20.85 -8.37 10.60
C VAL A 18 20.67 -6.95 10.10
N LYS A 19 20.41 -6.00 11.02
CA LYS A 19 20.22 -4.59 10.65
C LYS A 19 21.48 -4.02 9.98
N VAL A 20 22.66 -4.26 10.54
CA VAL A 20 23.92 -3.81 9.95
C VAL A 20 24.13 -4.41 8.57
N THR A 21 23.88 -5.71 8.41
CA THR A 21 24.02 -6.38 7.11
C THR A 21 23.10 -5.77 6.07
N VAL A 22 21.82 -5.56 6.40
CA VAL A 22 20.84 -4.99 5.46
C VAL A 22 21.15 -3.53 5.16
N GLN A 23 21.62 -2.74 6.13
CA GLN A 23 22.04 -1.35 5.92
C GLN A 23 23.23 -1.22 4.98
N ASN A 24 24.17 -2.17 5.04
CA ASN A 24 25.33 -2.20 4.15
C ASN A 24 24.99 -2.58 2.69
N LEU A 25 23.82 -3.15 2.45
CA LEU A 25 23.36 -3.42 1.08
C LEU A 25 22.80 -2.13 0.47
N VAL A 26 23.54 -1.57 -0.46
CA VAL A 26 23.15 -0.31 -1.13
C VAL A 26 22.02 -0.55 -2.13
N ASN A 27 22.09 -1.63 -2.90
CA ASN A 27 21.07 -2.00 -3.87
C ASN A 27 20.20 -3.12 -3.31
N LYS A 28 18.89 -2.90 -3.26
CA LYS A 28 17.91 -3.82 -2.68
C LYS A 28 16.72 -3.99 -3.60
N PHE A 29 16.22 -5.21 -3.68
CA PHE A 29 15.00 -5.55 -4.41
C PHE A 29 14.06 -6.28 -3.47
N TRP A 30 12.91 -5.69 -3.20
CA TRP A 30 11.90 -6.22 -2.31
C TRP A 30 10.74 -6.78 -3.13
N PHE A 31 10.65 -8.09 -3.16
CA PHE A 31 9.55 -8.82 -3.76
C PHE A 31 8.39 -8.97 -2.80
N ARG A 32 7.30 -9.52 -3.30
CA ARG A 32 6.13 -9.84 -2.48
C ARG A 32 6.53 -10.71 -1.28
N THR A 33 6.10 -10.31 -0.11
CA THR A 33 6.36 -10.99 1.16
C THR A 33 5.22 -10.75 2.13
N ASP A 34 5.03 -11.68 3.07
CA ASP A 34 4.10 -11.61 4.19
C ASP A 34 4.82 -11.39 5.53
N ASP A 35 6.15 -11.31 5.52
CA ASP A 35 6.94 -11.07 6.73
C ASP A 35 6.78 -9.63 7.22
N ILE A 36 6.11 -9.46 8.36
CA ILE A 36 5.78 -8.16 8.96
C ILE A 36 7.03 -7.31 9.19
N PHE A 37 8.10 -7.91 9.72
CA PHE A 37 9.35 -7.18 10.01
C PHE A 37 10.00 -6.64 8.75
N THR A 38 9.97 -7.43 7.68
CA THR A 38 10.47 -7.00 6.37
C THR A 38 9.63 -5.83 5.83
N ILE A 39 8.31 -5.93 5.89
CA ILE A 39 7.40 -4.89 5.37
C ILE A 39 7.56 -3.59 6.14
N GLU A 40 7.60 -3.63 7.48
CA GLU A 40 7.80 -2.43 8.31
C GLU A 40 9.12 -1.72 8.00
N ASP A 41 10.20 -2.47 7.80
CA ASP A 41 11.50 -1.87 7.49
C ASP A 41 11.49 -1.23 6.10
N VAL A 42 10.90 -1.89 5.11
CA VAL A 42 10.75 -1.36 3.75
C VAL A 42 9.90 -0.08 3.76
N GLN A 43 8.77 -0.08 4.48
CA GLN A 43 7.91 1.09 4.62
C GLN A 43 8.65 2.28 5.25
N LYS A 44 9.47 2.03 6.28
CA LYS A 44 10.29 3.07 6.92
C LYS A 44 11.37 3.60 5.98
N GLN A 45 11.95 2.74 5.12
CA GLN A 45 12.96 3.14 4.14
C GLN A 45 12.37 3.95 2.98
N ILE A 46 11.17 3.61 2.52
CA ILE A 46 10.46 4.35 1.47
C ILE A 46 10.00 5.70 1.98
N GLY A 47 9.48 5.72 3.22
CA GLY A 47 8.95 6.91 3.85
C GLY A 47 7.45 7.07 3.69
N LYS A 48 7.00 8.27 4.03
CA LYS A 48 5.59 8.66 4.02
C LYS A 48 5.37 9.79 3.02
N GLU A 49 4.15 9.86 2.52
CA GLU A 49 3.69 10.91 1.63
C GLU A 49 2.30 11.40 2.05
N ASP A 50 1.91 12.57 1.56
CA ASP A 50 0.59 13.11 1.78
C ASP A 50 -0.40 12.40 0.87
N LYS A 51 -1.36 11.67 1.47
CA LYS A 51 -2.44 10.98 0.76
C LYS A 51 -3.77 11.69 1.03
N GLU A 52 -4.51 11.95 -0.02
CA GLU A 52 -5.88 12.45 0.10
C GLU A 52 -6.81 11.29 0.47
N LYS A 53 -7.53 11.45 1.57
CA LYS A 53 -8.57 10.52 2.02
C LYS A 53 -9.93 11.19 1.96
N ILE A 54 -10.91 10.45 1.45
CA ILE A 54 -12.29 10.89 1.35
C ILE A 54 -13.09 10.17 2.42
N SER A 55 -13.67 10.93 3.34
CA SER A 55 -14.63 10.44 4.31
C SER A 55 -16.04 10.79 3.86
N ARG A 56 -16.89 9.77 3.73
CA ARG A 56 -18.32 9.94 3.45
C ARG A 56 -19.09 9.70 4.72
N THR A 57 -19.86 10.70 5.14
CA THR A 57 -20.81 10.57 6.24
C THR A 57 -22.21 10.68 5.68
N ILE A 58 -22.99 9.61 5.82
CA ILE A 58 -24.39 9.57 5.45
C ILE A 58 -25.20 9.73 6.74
N SER A 59 -25.91 10.83 6.88
CA SER A 59 -26.80 11.06 8.00
C SER A 59 -28.23 10.91 7.52
N GLU A 60 -28.92 9.92 8.06
CA GLU A 60 -30.35 9.71 7.86
C GLU A 60 -31.10 10.30 9.04
N ASN A 61 -31.72 11.45 8.83
CA ASN A 61 -32.60 12.05 9.82
C ASN A 61 -34.02 11.52 9.60
N ALA A 62 -34.35 10.42 10.28
CA ALA A 62 -35.74 10.00 10.41
C ALA A 62 -36.47 10.97 11.34
N LYS A 63 -37.26 11.86 10.76
CA LYS A 63 -38.23 12.59 11.55
C LYS A 63 -39.38 11.64 11.91
N GLU A 64 -39.68 11.55 13.23
CA GLU A 64 -40.80 10.78 13.72
C GLU A 64 -42.10 11.22 13.00
N SER A 65 -42.81 10.25 12.45
CA SER A 65 -44.14 10.47 11.89
C SER A 65 -45.12 10.67 13.03
N ASN A 66 -45.50 11.90 13.28
CA ASN A 66 -46.59 12.20 14.22
C ASN A 66 -47.92 11.88 13.54
N TYR A 67 -48.57 10.80 13.97
CA TYR A 67 -49.95 10.50 13.59
C TYR A 67 -50.90 11.44 14.32
N ASN A 68 -51.51 12.32 13.60
CA ASN A 68 -52.49 13.23 14.15
C ASN A 68 -53.84 12.56 14.23
N TYR A 69 -54.18 12.04 15.40
CA TYR A 69 -55.40 11.26 15.66
C TYR A 69 -56.70 12.02 15.38
N LEU A 70 -56.66 13.35 15.38
CA LEU A 70 -57.82 14.21 15.14
C LEU A 70 -58.19 14.36 13.66
N PHE A 71 -57.24 14.22 12.76
CA PHE A 71 -57.46 14.46 11.33
C PHE A 71 -57.32 13.20 10.47
N LYS A 72 -57.03 12.05 11.03
CA LYS A 72 -56.77 10.78 10.31
C LYS A 72 -55.81 10.93 9.13
N ASP A 73 -54.90 11.86 9.19
CA ASP A 73 -53.98 12.17 8.09
C ASP A 73 -52.54 11.82 8.47
N PHE A 74 -51.87 11.09 7.56
CA PHE A 74 -50.44 10.82 7.64
C PHE A 74 -49.71 11.96 6.96
N SER A 75 -49.14 12.88 7.69
CA SER A 75 -48.14 13.76 7.13
C SER A 75 -46.83 13.00 7.01
N SER A 76 -46.54 12.44 5.85
CA SER A 76 -45.23 11.90 5.52
C SER A 76 -44.26 13.06 5.40
N ILE A 77 -43.52 13.31 6.46
CA ILE A 77 -42.40 14.24 6.42
C ILE A 77 -41.23 13.44 5.82
N GLY A 78 -40.81 13.85 4.63
CA GLY A 78 -39.75 13.19 3.90
C GLY A 78 -38.47 13.01 4.70
N SER A 79 -37.88 11.84 4.62
CA SER A 79 -36.55 11.57 5.12
C SER A 79 -35.54 12.41 4.32
N ASN A 80 -34.90 13.36 4.96
CA ASN A 80 -33.77 14.08 4.36
C ASN A 80 -32.51 13.25 4.53
N LEU A 81 -32.04 12.62 3.46
CA LEU A 81 -30.72 12.05 3.36
C LEU A 81 -29.73 13.22 3.17
N SER A 82 -28.86 13.41 4.14
CA SER A 82 -27.76 14.35 4.03
C SER A 82 -26.46 13.56 3.83
N GLU A 83 -25.83 13.72 2.68
CA GLU A 83 -24.51 13.16 2.39
C GLU A 83 -23.48 14.29 2.55
N SER A 84 -22.50 14.08 3.44
CA SER A 84 -21.37 14.97 3.61
C SER A 84 -20.10 14.25 3.17
N ILE A 85 -19.40 14.85 2.20
CA ILE A 85 -18.12 14.36 1.70
C ILE A 85 -17.04 15.30 2.22
N ASN A 86 -16.17 14.77 3.06
CA ASN A 86 -15.03 15.51 3.57
C ASN A 86 -13.74 14.93 2.98
N THR A 87 -12.96 15.76 2.30
CA THR A 87 -11.63 15.40 1.81
C THR A 87 -10.60 15.98 2.79
N TYR A 88 -9.71 15.13 3.28
CA TYR A 88 -8.61 15.54 4.15
C TYR A 88 -7.31 14.88 3.73
N THR A 89 -6.21 15.59 3.93
CA THR A 89 -4.87 15.08 3.65
C THR A 89 -4.32 14.40 4.90
N GLN A 90 -3.86 13.16 4.74
CA GLN A 90 -3.22 12.41 5.81
C GLN A 90 -1.81 12.00 5.40
N PHE A 91 -0.84 12.25 6.29
CA PHE A 91 0.54 11.81 6.12
C PHE A 91 0.68 10.33 6.47
N ASP A 92 0.77 9.47 5.44
CA ASP A 92 0.75 8.02 5.59
C ASP A 92 1.85 7.36 4.73
N TYR A 93 2.15 6.09 4.99
CA TYR A 93 3.15 5.37 4.19
C TYR A 93 2.77 5.35 2.71
N SER A 94 3.77 5.57 1.83
CA SER A 94 3.57 5.57 0.38
C SER A 94 2.98 4.25 -0.13
N TYR A 95 3.43 3.14 0.46
CA TYR A 95 2.89 1.82 0.19
C TYR A 95 2.37 1.18 1.48
N ASP A 96 1.11 0.76 1.45
CA ASP A 96 0.46 0.11 2.58
C ASP A 96 0.92 -1.35 2.73
N TYR A 97 0.63 -1.96 3.87
CA TYR A 97 0.94 -3.36 4.13
C TYR A 97 0.34 -4.29 3.07
N ASN A 98 -0.92 -4.04 2.68
CA ASN A 98 -1.63 -4.85 1.67
C ASN A 98 -0.96 -4.80 0.30
N PHE A 99 -0.28 -3.70 -0.03
CA PHE A 99 0.47 -3.59 -1.27
C PHE A 99 1.55 -4.68 -1.38
N PHE A 100 2.30 -4.94 -0.31
CA PHE A 100 3.37 -5.95 -0.31
C PHE A 100 2.86 -7.38 -0.26
N THR A 101 1.68 -7.61 0.35
CA THR A 101 1.13 -8.95 0.53
C THR A 101 0.21 -9.39 -0.61
N GLN A 102 -0.52 -8.46 -1.24
CA GLN A 102 -1.60 -8.77 -2.18
C GLN A 102 -1.43 -8.08 -3.54
N ASP A 103 -1.14 -6.77 -3.54
CA ASP A 103 -1.21 -5.96 -4.76
C ASP A 103 0.06 -6.01 -5.61
N LEU A 104 1.17 -6.51 -5.03
CA LEU A 104 2.41 -6.65 -5.77
C LEU A 104 2.33 -7.85 -6.70
N GLU A 105 2.30 -7.59 -8.01
CA GLU A 105 2.22 -8.60 -9.05
C GLU A 105 3.43 -9.57 -9.01
N SER A 106 3.25 -10.76 -9.55
CA SER A 106 4.36 -11.70 -9.76
C SER A 106 5.47 -11.06 -10.60
N PHE A 107 6.72 -11.34 -10.26
CA PHE A 107 7.91 -10.78 -10.90
C PHE A 107 8.04 -9.25 -10.78
N THR A 108 7.28 -8.63 -9.90
CA THR A 108 7.39 -7.20 -9.60
C THR A 108 8.06 -7.00 -8.26
N CYS A 109 8.91 -5.99 -8.14
CA CYS A 109 9.59 -5.63 -6.91
C CYS A 109 9.64 -4.12 -6.71
N ILE A 110 9.84 -3.70 -5.48
CA ILE A 110 10.27 -2.34 -5.16
C ILE A 110 11.79 -2.33 -5.11
N SER A 111 12.40 -1.49 -5.92
CA SER A 111 13.85 -1.39 -6.04
C SER A 111 14.38 -0.16 -5.33
N PHE A 112 15.43 -0.36 -4.55
CA PHE A 112 16.29 0.69 -4.01
C PHE A 112 17.61 0.59 -4.75
N LEU A 113 17.92 1.59 -5.56
CA LEU A 113 19.10 1.61 -6.39
C LEU A 113 19.95 2.83 -6.08
N SER A 114 21.25 2.65 -6.16
CA SER A 114 22.21 3.74 -6.10
C SER A 114 23.09 3.72 -7.35
N ASP A 115 23.31 4.87 -7.89
CA ASP A 115 24.22 5.12 -9.02
C ASP A 115 25.69 5.27 -8.53
N GLY A 116 25.96 4.99 -7.27
CA GLY A 116 27.27 5.23 -6.64
C GLY A 116 27.46 6.68 -6.19
N VAL A 117 26.72 7.63 -6.75
CA VAL A 117 26.73 9.06 -6.40
C VAL A 117 25.43 9.49 -5.74
N LYS A 118 24.30 9.01 -6.25
CA LYS A 118 22.95 9.37 -5.78
C LYS A 118 22.12 8.13 -5.49
N ILE A 119 21.28 8.24 -4.48
CA ILE A 119 20.23 7.25 -4.22
C ILE A 119 19.03 7.62 -5.10
N ILE A 120 18.60 6.68 -5.92
CA ILE A 120 17.43 6.82 -6.78
C ILE A 120 16.18 6.58 -5.91
N LYS A 121 15.12 7.37 -6.12
CA LYS A 121 13.85 7.15 -5.44
C LYS A 121 13.38 5.72 -5.64
N PRO A 122 12.84 5.06 -4.60
CA PRO A 122 12.29 3.72 -4.73
C PRO A 122 11.29 3.63 -5.87
N GLN A 123 11.45 2.63 -6.72
CA GLN A 123 10.63 2.45 -7.91
C GLN A 123 10.06 1.04 -7.97
N LYS A 124 8.83 0.94 -8.48
CA LYS A 124 8.22 -0.35 -8.82
C LYS A 124 8.80 -0.82 -10.14
N LEU A 125 9.52 -1.94 -10.12
CA LEU A 125 10.10 -2.56 -11.30
C LEU A 125 9.44 -3.91 -11.57
N LYS A 126 9.12 -4.17 -12.84
CA LYS A 126 8.68 -5.48 -13.32
C LYS A 126 9.87 -6.19 -13.95
N MET A 127 10.22 -7.33 -13.38
CA MET A 127 11.29 -8.18 -13.91
C MET A 127 10.69 -9.16 -14.91
N LEU A 128 11.27 -9.24 -16.09
CA LEU A 128 10.86 -10.23 -17.07
C LEU A 128 11.58 -11.55 -16.77
N PRO A 129 10.86 -12.66 -16.60
CA PRO A 129 11.48 -13.96 -16.48
C PRO A 129 12.25 -14.28 -17.77
N TYR A 130 13.40 -14.90 -17.65
CA TYR A 130 14.29 -15.20 -18.79
C TYR A 130 13.62 -16.02 -19.90
N PHE A 131 12.63 -16.83 -19.56
CA PHE A 131 11.89 -17.67 -20.51
C PHE A 131 10.87 -16.90 -21.37
N VAL A 132 10.57 -15.62 -21.04
CA VAL A 132 9.71 -14.75 -21.84
C VAL A 132 10.52 -13.87 -22.79
N LYS A 133 11.86 -13.91 -22.68
CA LYS A 133 12.76 -13.04 -23.42
C LYS A 133 12.67 -13.25 -24.94
N GLU A 134 12.43 -14.48 -25.39
CA GLU A 134 12.32 -14.81 -26.81
C GLU A 134 11.15 -14.09 -27.51
N GLU A 135 9.99 -13.97 -26.85
CA GLU A 135 8.84 -13.26 -27.39
C GLU A 135 9.07 -11.73 -27.47
N PHE A 136 9.92 -11.18 -26.60
CA PHE A 136 10.21 -9.75 -26.57
C PHE A 136 11.14 -9.32 -27.71
N ASP A 137 12.14 -10.15 -28.02
CA ASP A 137 13.10 -9.87 -29.08
C ASP A 137 12.46 -9.92 -30.49
N GLU A 138 11.38 -10.68 -30.68
CA GLU A 138 10.61 -10.70 -31.92
C GLU A 138 9.76 -9.45 -32.13
N ASN A 139 9.27 -8.84 -31.06
CA ASN A 139 8.46 -7.62 -31.14
C ASN A 139 9.29 -6.32 -31.32
N ILE A 140 10.57 -6.35 -30.98
CA ILE A 140 11.47 -5.21 -31.18
C ILE A 140 12.04 -5.17 -32.62
N LYS A 141 12.00 -6.29 -33.32
CA LYS A 141 12.51 -6.41 -34.70
C LYS A 141 11.47 -6.12 -35.79
N LYS A 142 10.24 -5.77 -35.42
CA LYS A 142 9.20 -5.27 -36.33
C LYS A 142 9.05 -3.76 -36.18
#